data_e457c971666e4d177a335bb5b8612a13
#
_entry.id   e457c971666e4d177a335bb5b8612a13
#
_cell.length_a   1.000
_cell.length_b   1.000
_cell.length_c   1.000
_cell.angle_alpha   90.00
_cell.angle_beta   90.00
_cell.angle_gamma   90.00
#
_symmetry.space_group_name_H-M   'P 1'
#
loop_
_entity.id
_entity.type
_entity.pdbx_description
1 polymer ?
#
loop_
_entity_poly.entity_id
_entity_poly.type
_entity_poly.pdbx_seq_one_letter_code
_entity_poly.pdbx_strand_id
1 'polypeptide(L)' 'MTLFKIQLEDCGYFCIDLDTISSFYIGVGNKLKILPIGGSDYITPITICPQDAKRLVEAWENRQERINHGTL' A
#
# COMPACT_ATOMS: atom_id res chain seq x y z
N MET A 1 10.39 1.88 9.71
CA MET A 1 9.39 0.87 9.31
C MET A 1 8.00 1.46 9.40
N THR A 2 7.24 1.43 8.30
CA THR A 2 5.91 2.01 8.22
C THR A 2 4.92 0.91 7.87
N LEU A 3 4.42 0.21 8.89
CA LEU A 3 3.52 -0.92 8.69
C LEU A 3 2.09 -0.46 8.48
N PHE A 4 1.42 -1.10 7.53
CA PHE A 4 0.03 -0.85 7.24
C PHE A 4 -0.71 -2.18 7.17
N LYS A 5 -1.85 -2.27 7.87
CA LYS A 5 -2.65 -3.49 7.96
C LYS A 5 -3.88 -3.38 7.07
N ILE A 6 -4.05 -4.38 6.21
CA ILE A 6 -5.20 -4.48 5.31
C ILE A 6 -6.00 -5.70 5.70
N GLN A 7 -7.31 -5.54 5.89
CA GLN A 7 -8.19 -6.65 6.20
C GLN A 7 -8.70 -7.31 4.93
N LEU A 8 -8.63 -8.64 4.88
CA LEU A 8 -9.08 -9.43 3.75
C LEU A 8 -10.50 -9.93 3.97
N GLU A 9 -11.18 -10.32 2.90
CA GLU A 9 -12.56 -10.76 2.94
C GLU A 9 -12.77 -12.04 3.75
N ASP A 10 -11.76 -12.89 3.81
CA ASP A 10 -11.82 -14.18 4.49
C ASP A 10 -11.47 -14.11 5.98
N CYS A 11 -11.60 -12.93 6.58
CA CYS A 11 -11.27 -12.67 7.97
C CYS A 11 -9.77 -12.67 8.28
N GLY A 12 -8.95 -12.85 7.26
CA GLY A 12 -7.51 -12.70 7.40
C GLY A 12 -7.10 -11.23 7.29
N TYR A 13 -5.81 -10.98 7.42
CA TYR A 13 -5.28 -9.66 7.18
C TYR A 13 -3.92 -9.77 6.52
N PHE A 14 -3.52 -8.67 5.89
CA PHE A 14 -2.27 -8.56 5.17
C PHE A 14 -1.55 -7.32 5.68
N CYS A 15 -0.30 -7.48 6.11
CA CYS A 15 0.50 -6.35 6.57
C CYS A 15 1.58 -6.04 5.54
N ILE A 16 1.71 -4.77 5.21
CA ILE A 16 2.76 -4.32 4.29
C ILE A 16 3.60 -3.26 4.97
N ASP A 17 4.86 -3.21 4.60
CA ASP A 17 5.76 -2.14 5.03
C ASP A 17 5.89 -1.16 3.89
N LEU A 18 5.34 0.03 4.06
CA LEU A 18 5.34 1.05 3.01
C LEU A 18 6.74 1.49 2.60
N ASP A 19 7.73 1.25 3.46
CA ASP A 19 9.12 1.59 3.15
C ASP A 19 9.77 0.62 2.16
N THR A 20 9.13 -0.53 1.91
CA THR A 20 9.63 -1.52 0.96
C THR A 20 8.92 -1.48 -0.39
N ILE A 21 8.01 -0.54 -0.58
CA ILE A 21 7.21 -0.42 -1.80
C ILE A 21 7.72 0.71 -2.65
N SER A 22 7.98 0.43 -3.94
CA SER A 22 8.31 1.44 -4.93
C SER A 22 7.06 2.19 -5.38
N SER A 23 6.00 1.44 -5.67
CA SER A 23 4.71 2.00 -6.08
C SER A 23 3.60 0.99 -5.84
N PHE A 24 2.38 1.47 -5.85
CA PHE A 24 1.23 0.59 -5.83
C PHE A 24 0.14 1.15 -6.74
N TYR A 25 -0.83 0.29 -7.04
CA TYR A 25 -1.88 0.62 -7.98
C TYR A 25 -3.17 -0.01 -7.48
N ILE A 26 -4.25 0.75 -7.46
CA ILE A 26 -5.57 0.26 -7.09
C ILE A 26 -6.46 0.34 -8.32
N GLY A 27 -6.83 -0.82 -8.84
CA GLY A 27 -7.61 -0.92 -10.06
C GLY A 27 -9.09 -1.11 -9.80
N VAL A 28 -9.80 -1.44 -10.87
CA VAL A 28 -11.24 -1.69 -10.83
C VAL A 28 -11.54 -2.81 -9.84
N GLY A 29 -12.59 -2.65 -9.04
CA GLY A 29 -12.97 -3.64 -8.03
C GLY A 29 -12.08 -3.65 -6.81
N ASN A 30 -11.37 -2.54 -6.55
CA ASN A 30 -10.48 -2.39 -5.40
C ASN A 30 -9.39 -3.47 -5.37
N LYS A 31 -8.82 -3.76 -6.53
CA LYS A 31 -7.71 -4.69 -6.68
C LYS A 31 -6.39 -3.97 -6.47
N LEU A 32 -5.69 -4.32 -5.40
CA LEU A 32 -4.40 -3.73 -5.07
C LEU A 32 -3.28 -4.53 -5.70
N LYS A 33 -2.40 -3.85 -6.43
CA LYS A 33 -1.16 -4.40 -6.95
C LYS A 33 0.00 -3.61 -6.36
N ILE A 34 1.04 -4.29 -5.94
CA ILE A 34 2.19 -3.68 -5.27
C ILE A 34 3.45 -3.99 -6.04
N LEU A 35 4.26 -2.97 -6.28
CA LEU A 35 5.58 -3.13 -6.86
C LEU A 35 6.63 -2.89 -5.77
N PRO A 36 7.32 -3.95 -5.33
CA PRO A 36 8.36 -3.79 -4.31
C PRO A 36 9.57 -3.03 -4.86
N ILE A 37 10.33 -2.41 -3.96
CA ILE A 37 11.59 -1.78 -4.33
C ILE A 37 12.54 -2.85 -4.86
N GLY A 38 13.09 -2.62 -6.04
CA GLY A 38 13.98 -3.58 -6.70
C GLY A 38 13.28 -4.70 -7.45
N GLY A 39 11.94 -4.76 -7.37
CA GLY A 39 11.16 -5.72 -8.12
C GLY A 39 10.87 -5.24 -9.52
N SER A 40 10.70 -6.18 -10.45
CA SER A 40 10.38 -5.88 -11.84
C SER A 40 8.91 -6.12 -12.17
N ASP A 41 8.19 -6.84 -11.32
CA ASP A 41 6.79 -7.20 -11.56
C ASP A 41 5.94 -6.88 -10.34
N TYR A 42 4.67 -6.55 -10.62
CA TYR A 42 3.70 -6.36 -9.55
C TYR A 42 3.33 -7.68 -8.90
N ILE A 43 3.10 -7.63 -7.59
CA ILE A 43 2.59 -8.77 -6.84
C ILE A 43 1.14 -9.03 -7.27
N THR A 44 0.73 -10.30 -7.24
CA THR A 44 -0.63 -10.73 -7.60
C THR A 44 -1.68 -9.83 -6.93
N PRO A 45 -2.72 -9.41 -7.66
CA PRO A 45 -3.72 -8.49 -7.12
C PRO A 45 -4.41 -9.04 -5.87
N ILE A 46 -4.61 -8.15 -4.90
CA ILE A 46 -5.29 -8.45 -3.66
C ILE A 46 -6.56 -7.60 -3.62
N THR A 47 -7.72 -8.24 -3.40
CA THR A 47 -8.96 -7.50 -3.25
C THR A 47 -9.02 -6.92 -1.85
N ILE A 48 -9.21 -5.59 -1.75
CA ILE A 48 -9.26 -4.90 -0.47
C ILE A 48 -10.57 -4.13 -0.33
N CYS A 49 -10.96 -3.82 0.90
CA CYS A 49 -12.15 -3.02 1.16
C CYS A 49 -11.94 -1.59 0.69
N PRO A 50 -12.98 -0.90 0.18
CA PRO A 50 -12.85 0.51 -0.23
C PRO A 50 -12.30 1.41 0.87
N GLN A 51 -12.67 1.15 2.13
CA GLN A 51 -12.15 1.91 3.26
C GLN A 51 -10.65 1.74 3.42
N ASP A 52 -10.15 0.51 3.24
CA ASP A 52 -8.72 0.25 3.32
C ASP A 52 -7.96 0.85 2.15
N ALA A 53 -8.58 0.86 0.97
CA ALA A 53 -7.98 1.53 -0.20
C ALA A 53 -7.73 3.01 0.09
N LYS A 54 -8.73 3.69 0.65
CA LYS A 54 -8.61 5.10 1.02
C LYS A 54 -7.56 5.32 2.10
N ARG A 55 -7.56 4.48 3.13
CA ARG A 55 -6.59 4.56 4.22
C ARG A 55 -5.17 4.36 3.72
N LEU A 56 -4.98 3.44 2.77
CA LEU A 56 -3.68 3.17 2.19
C LEU A 56 -3.14 4.38 1.44
N VAL A 57 -3.99 5.01 0.62
CA VAL A 57 -3.60 6.22 -0.11
C VAL A 57 -3.22 7.34 0.86
N GLU A 58 -4.02 7.55 1.90
CA GLU A 58 -3.74 8.56 2.90
C GLU A 58 -2.43 8.29 3.64
N ALA A 59 -2.19 7.03 4.02
CA ALA A 59 -0.95 6.66 4.69
C ALA A 59 0.26 6.87 3.80
N TRP A 60 0.13 6.55 2.51
CA TRP A 60 1.20 6.76 1.54
C TRP A 60 1.51 8.24 1.36
N GLU A 61 0.48 9.07 1.24
CA GLU A 61 0.66 10.52 1.10
C GLU A 61 1.31 11.12 2.34
N ASN A 62 0.88 10.71 3.52
CA ASN A 62 1.46 11.18 4.77
C ASN A 62 2.93 10.79 4.89
N ARG A 63 3.28 9.59 4.44
CA ARG A 63 4.66 9.12 4.44
C ARG A 63 5.52 9.97 3.50
N GLN A 64 5.02 10.24 2.28
CA GLN A 64 5.73 11.06 1.31
C GLN A 64 5.93 12.49 1.83
N GLU A 65 4.92 13.04 2.46
CA GLU A 65 5.00 14.38 3.03
C GLU A 65 6.08 14.45 4.12
N ARG A 66 6.14 13.44 4.99
CA ARG A 66 7.17 13.38 6.03
C ARG A 66 8.57 13.27 5.45
N ILE A 67 8.73 12.49 4.39
CA ILE A 67 10.02 12.36 3.71
C ILE A 67 10.45 13.70 3.13
N ASN A 68 9.52 14.42 2.49
CA ASN A 68 9.82 15.73 1.91
C ASN A 68 10.21 16.74 2.97
N HIS A 69 9.52 16.74 4.10
CA HIS A 69 9.88 17.61 5.23
C HIS A 69 11.24 17.25 5.82
N GLY A 70 11.57 15.97 5.83
CA GLY A 70 12.83 15.50 6.37
C GLY A 70 14.05 15.91 5.53
N THR A 71 13.84 16.29 4.27
CA THR A 71 14.94 16.70 3.39
C THR A 71 15.20 18.20 3.43
N LEU A 72 14.41 18.92 4.15
CA LEU A 72 14.60 20.36 4.31
C LEU A 72 15.45 20.64 5.53
#